data_6eb9c7e26f9865cfb06b6dfd7ac8909c
#
_entry.id   6eb9c7e26f9865cfb06b6dfd7ac8909c
#
_cell.length_a   1.000
_cell.length_b   1.000
_cell.length_c   1.000
_cell.angle_alpha   90.00
_cell.angle_beta   90.00
_cell.angle_gamma   90.00
#
_symmetry.space_group_name_H-M   'P 1'
#
loop_
_entity.id
_entity.type
_entity.pdbx_description
1 polymer ?
#
loop_
_entity_poly.entity_id
_entity_poly.type
_entity_poly.pdbx_seq_one_letter_code
_entity_poly.pdbx_strand_id
1 'polypeptide(L)'
;MINMLPEEVLLEVFDFYVDPTRRYDRVEAWCTLVHVCRKWRNIVLDSPLCLKLQICCHPGIPVREKLDIWPALPVFLAQYDKDWQPTWGVANVAAALEQNNRICHIALLDVSTSNMEEILAAMHKSFPILTELWLHSEDETASVDPDSFLGGSIPCLQILYLTHIPFPGLPNLLISATHLTNLQLFNLSNSGYISPKAMVSCFFALTRLEILTLAFKSNESFSITEH
;
A
#
# COMPACT_ATOMS: atom_id res chain seq x y z
N MET A 1 17.25 11.00 33.11
CA MET A 1 17.92 9.76 32.61
C MET A 1 17.57 9.45 31.15
N ILE A 2 16.30 9.45 30.71
CA ILE A 2 15.91 9.17 29.31
C ILE A 2 16.54 10.13 28.28
N ASN A 3 16.79 11.39 28.63
CA ASN A 3 17.43 12.37 27.76
C ASN A 3 18.92 12.07 27.44
N MET A 4 19.53 11.09 28.10
CA MET A 4 20.93 10.69 27.90
C MET A 4 21.07 9.52 26.92
N LEU A 5 19.96 8.90 26.49
CA LEU A 5 20.02 7.83 25.51
C LEU A 5 20.42 8.38 24.12
N PRO A 6 21.29 7.68 23.37
CA PRO A 6 21.55 7.95 21.98
C PRO A 6 20.25 7.94 21.15
N GLU A 7 20.25 8.67 20.05
CA GLU A 7 19.09 8.78 19.19
C GLU A 7 18.71 7.46 18.54
N GLU A 8 19.71 6.68 18.13
CA GLU A 8 19.54 5.36 17.54
C GLU A 8 18.82 4.39 18.49
N VAL A 9 19.16 4.43 19.78
CA VAL A 9 18.48 3.61 20.81
C VAL A 9 17.04 4.05 21.02
N LEU A 10 16.80 5.36 20.96
CA LEU A 10 15.42 5.89 21.06
C LEU A 10 14.59 5.49 19.83
N LEU A 11 15.15 5.51 18.63
CA LEU A 11 14.50 5.06 17.41
C LEU A 11 14.08 3.58 17.48
N GLU A 12 14.97 2.70 17.95
CA GLU A 12 14.63 1.28 18.15
C GLU A 12 13.51 1.09 19.19
N VAL A 13 13.53 1.85 20.28
CA VAL A 13 12.43 1.83 21.28
C VAL A 13 11.13 2.34 20.68
N PHE A 14 11.19 3.39 19.85
CA PHE A 14 10.01 3.95 19.20
C PHE A 14 9.44 3.01 18.17
N ASP A 15 10.29 2.40 17.33
CA ASP A 15 9.88 1.39 16.35
C ASP A 15 9.17 0.22 17.04
N PHE A 16 9.76 -0.30 18.13
CA PHE A 16 9.10 -1.32 18.94
C PHE A 16 7.75 -0.88 19.50
N TYR A 17 7.62 0.39 19.87
CA TYR A 17 6.38 0.94 20.45
C TYR A 17 5.29 1.16 19.41
N VAL A 18 5.66 1.58 18.19
CA VAL A 18 4.71 1.89 17.10
C VAL A 18 4.44 0.70 16.18
N ASP A 19 5.20 -0.40 16.30
CA ASP A 19 5.05 -1.58 15.46
C ASP A 19 3.63 -2.18 15.58
N PRO A 20 2.81 -2.08 14.54
CA PRO A 20 1.42 -2.56 14.56
C PRO A 20 1.34 -4.09 14.67
N THR A 21 2.38 -4.81 14.26
CA THR A 21 2.41 -6.29 14.32
C THR A 21 2.48 -6.80 15.76
N ARG A 22 2.95 -5.97 16.67
CA ARG A 22 3.12 -6.30 18.08
C ARG A 22 1.99 -5.83 18.97
N ARG A 23 1.28 -4.76 18.57
CA ARG A 23 0.19 -4.17 19.35
C ARG A 23 -0.87 -3.55 18.44
N TYR A 24 -1.83 -4.35 18.05
CA TYR A 24 -2.92 -3.96 17.13
C TYR A 24 -3.82 -2.82 17.63
N ASP A 25 -3.85 -2.57 18.94
CA ASP A 25 -4.66 -1.54 19.57
C ASP A 25 -4.07 -0.11 19.51
N ARG A 26 -2.89 0.04 18.90
CA ARG A 26 -2.14 1.30 18.93
C ARG A 26 -1.91 1.91 17.55
N VAL A 27 -2.95 1.91 16.73
CA VAL A 27 -2.91 2.70 15.49
C VAL A 27 -2.57 4.16 15.85
N GLU A 28 -1.64 4.75 15.10
CA GLU A 28 -1.12 6.09 15.37
C GLU A 28 -0.40 6.24 16.75
N ALA A 29 0.15 5.13 17.28
CA ALA A 29 0.89 5.17 18.56
C ALA A 29 2.02 6.20 18.57
N TRP A 30 2.59 6.52 17.41
CA TRP A 30 3.60 7.55 17.25
C TRP A 30 3.13 8.94 17.71
N CYS A 31 1.82 9.24 17.62
CA CYS A 31 1.26 10.49 18.13
C CYS A 31 1.52 10.68 19.63
N THR A 32 1.54 9.59 20.40
CA THR A 32 1.87 9.64 21.83
C THR A 32 3.32 10.06 22.05
N LEU A 33 4.24 9.59 21.20
CA LEU A 33 5.67 9.88 21.32
C LEU A 33 5.98 11.37 21.14
N VAL A 34 5.29 12.05 20.22
CA VAL A 34 5.52 13.48 19.96
C VAL A 34 5.04 14.39 21.10
N HIS A 35 4.24 13.86 22.01
CA HIS A 35 3.74 14.59 23.17
C HIS A 35 4.58 14.42 24.44
N VAL A 36 5.58 13.52 24.45
CA VAL A 36 6.40 13.26 25.64
C VAL A 36 7.35 14.42 25.92
N CYS A 37 8.21 14.81 24.99
CA CYS A 37 9.11 15.95 25.12
C CYS A 37 9.61 16.43 23.75
N ARG A 38 10.31 17.59 23.73
CA ARG A 38 10.86 18.17 22.48
C ARG A 38 11.84 17.23 21.76
N LYS A 39 12.73 16.55 22.50
CA LYS A 39 13.71 15.62 21.91
C LYS A 39 12.99 14.49 21.18
N TRP A 40 12.00 13.88 21.81
CA TRP A 40 11.23 12.79 21.22
C TRP A 40 10.45 13.25 19.97
N ARG A 41 9.80 14.41 20.07
CA ARG A 41 9.11 15.02 18.93
C ARG A 41 10.04 15.21 17.75
N ASN A 42 11.23 15.79 17.96
CA ASN A 42 12.19 16.01 16.89
C ASN A 42 12.63 14.69 16.26
N ILE A 43 12.99 13.68 17.06
CA ILE A 43 13.38 12.36 16.56
C ILE A 43 12.28 11.74 15.69
N VAL A 44 11.01 11.77 16.16
CA VAL A 44 9.88 11.22 15.39
C VAL A 44 9.69 11.97 14.06
N LEU A 45 9.74 13.31 14.10
CA LEU A 45 9.50 14.13 12.92
C LEU A 45 10.67 14.12 11.92
N ASP A 46 11.89 13.90 12.39
CA ASP A 46 13.09 13.82 11.55
C ASP A 46 13.31 12.41 10.97
N SER A 47 12.63 11.39 11.48
CA SER A 47 12.80 9.99 11.08
C SER A 47 11.49 9.27 10.71
N PRO A 48 10.59 9.88 9.93
CA PRO A 48 9.22 9.36 9.71
C PRO A 48 9.20 8.00 9.00
N LEU A 49 10.11 7.74 8.06
CA LEU A 49 10.17 6.47 7.33
C LEU A 49 10.63 5.31 8.21
N CYS A 50 11.51 5.59 9.19
CA CYS A 50 11.96 4.58 10.15
C CYS A 50 10.84 4.14 11.09
N LEU A 51 9.89 5.03 11.39
CA LEU A 51 8.83 4.79 12.36
C LEU A 51 7.50 4.36 11.73
N LYS A 52 7.43 4.24 10.40
CA LYS A 52 6.20 3.83 9.68
C LYS A 52 4.96 4.58 10.20
N LEU A 53 4.97 5.91 10.08
CA LEU A 53 3.89 6.76 10.58
C LEU A 53 2.58 6.48 9.86
N GLN A 54 1.76 5.65 10.45
CA GLN A 54 0.56 5.10 9.87
C GLN A 54 -0.64 6.00 10.08
N ILE A 55 -1.50 6.11 9.06
CA ILE A 55 -2.83 6.68 9.15
C ILE A 55 -3.89 5.60 9.03
N CYS A 56 -4.89 5.68 9.89
CA CYS A 56 -6.03 4.77 9.89
C CYS A 56 -7.21 5.40 9.15
N CYS A 57 -7.81 4.64 8.23
CA CYS A 57 -8.93 5.08 7.41
C CYS A 57 -10.27 4.41 7.77
N HIS A 58 -10.53 4.19 9.06
CA HIS A 58 -11.85 3.70 9.50
C HIS A 58 -12.97 4.71 9.26
N PRO A 59 -14.22 4.25 9.10
CA PRO A 59 -15.38 5.13 9.14
C PRO A 59 -15.42 5.94 10.45
N GLY A 60 -15.75 7.22 10.36
CA GLY A 60 -15.83 8.13 11.51
C GLY A 60 -14.51 8.75 11.97
N ILE A 61 -13.36 8.40 11.37
CA ILE A 61 -12.10 9.09 11.61
C ILE A 61 -11.99 10.29 10.67
N PRO A 62 -11.76 11.52 11.14
CA PRO A 62 -11.63 12.70 10.30
C PRO A 62 -10.22 12.76 9.65
N VAL A 63 -9.97 11.90 8.65
CA VAL A 63 -8.65 11.74 8.01
C VAL A 63 -8.19 13.04 7.35
N ARG A 64 -9.08 13.76 6.66
CA ARG A 64 -8.74 15.02 5.98
C ARG A 64 -8.24 16.05 6.98
N GLU A 65 -8.99 16.27 8.08
CA GLU A 65 -8.65 17.24 9.12
C GLU A 65 -7.33 16.86 9.82
N LYS A 66 -7.08 15.57 10.03
CA LYS A 66 -5.80 15.09 10.58
C LYS A 66 -4.64 15.40 9.64
N LEU A 67 -4.76 15.09 8.36
CA LEU A 67 -3.70 15.31 7.37
C LEU A 67 -3.41 16.79 7.15
N ASP A 68 -4.42 17.67 7.30
CA ASP A 68 -4.26 19.12 7.22
C ASP A 68 -3.48 19.70 8.41
N ILE A 69 -3.62 19.07 9.58
CA ILE A 69 -2.93 19.49 10.81
C ILE A 69 -1.53 18.88 10.92
N TRP A 70 -1.35 17.65 10.40
CA TRP A 70 -0.06 16.97 10.49
C TRP A 70 1.00 17.63 9.64
N PRO A 71 2.26 17.71 10.10
CA PRO A 71 3.36 18.17 9.27
C PRO A 71 3.44 17.34 7.98
N ALA A 72 4.08 17.90 6.94
CA ALA A 72 4.21 17.26 5.63
C ALA A 72 5.18 16.07 5.63
N LEU A 73 4.90 15.06 6.46
CA LEU A 73 5.67 13.83 6.60
C LEU A 73 5.16 12.74 5.65
N PRO A 74 6.03 11.80 5.25
CA PRO A 74 5.61 10.56 4.59
C PRO A 74 4.58 9.81 5.43
N VAL A 75 3.58 9.24 4.76
CA VAL A 75 2.44 8.57 5.39
C VAL A 75 2.32 7.14 4.89
N PHE A 76 2.07 6.23 5.82
CA PHE A 76 1.72 4.84 5.57
C PHE A 76 0.19 4.69 5.64
N LEU A 77 -0.42 4.37 4.53
CA LEU A 77 -1.85 4.06 4.45
C LEU A 77 -2.02 2.55 4.58
N ALA A 78 -2.22 2.07 5.79
CA ALA A 78 -2.36 0.65 6.07
C ALA A 78 -3.29 0.40 7.26
N GLN A 79 -3.99 -0.72 7.23
CA GLN A 79 -4.79 -1.19 8.35
C GLN A 79 -4.36 -2.62 8.68
N TYR A 80 -3.85 -2.80 9.89
CA TYR A 80 -3.49 -4.08 10.45
C TYR A 80 -4.38 -4.34 11.65
N ASP A 81 -5.54 -4.94 11.43
CA ASP A 81 -6.37 -5.43 12.53
C ASP A 81 -6.68 -6.91 12.29
N LYS A 82 -6.24 -7.78 13.20
CA LYS A 82 -6.46 -9.23 13.12
C LYS A 82 -7.81 -9.66 13.67
N ASP A 83 -8.40 -8.87 14.53
CA ASP A 83 -9.59 -9.27 15.29
C ASP A 83 -10.87 -8.58 14.78
N TRP A 84 -10.76 -7.66 13.85
CA TRP A 84 -11.88 -6.92 13.28
C TRP A 84 -11.94 -7.08 11.77
N GLN A 85 -13.12 -7.38 11.25
CA GLN A 85 -13.33 -7.27 9.81
C GLN A 85 -13.02 -5.81 9.41
N PRO A 86 -12.07 -5.59 8.51
CA PRO A 86 -11.61 -4.25 8.20
C PRO A 86 -12.76 -3.48 7.53
N THR A 87 -13.45 -2.64 8.30
CA THR A 87 -14.40 -1.71 7.72
C THR A 87 -13.61 -0.52 7.19
N TRP A 88 -13.32 -0.56 5.90
CA TRP A 88 -12.66 0.56 5.23
C TRP A 88 -13.62 1.74 5.10
N GLY A 89 -13.22 2.89 5.61
CA GLY A 89 -13.88 4.14 5.31
C GLY A 89 -13.42 4.64 3.95
N VAL A 90 -14.09 4.25 2.86
CA VAL A 90 -13.66 4.57 1.48
C VAL A 90 -13.45 6.07 1.28
N ALA A 91 -14.36 6.90 1.82
CA ALA A 91 -14.19 8.36 1.78
C ALA A 91 -12.91 8.84 2.49
N ASN A 92 -12.51 8.18 3.58
CA ASN A 92 -11.26 8.47 4.29
C ASN A 92 -10.04 7.99 3.52
N VAL A 93 -10.10 6.83 2.88
CA VAL A 93 -9.06 6.36 1.96
C VAL A 93 -8.90 7.34 0.81
N ALA A 94 -9.99 7.74 0.15
CA ALA A 94 -9.96 8.71 -0.93
C ALA A 94 -9.36 10.06 -0.48
N ALA A 95 -9.73 10.55 0.72
CA ALA A 95 -9.16 11.76 1.29
C ALA A 95 -7.65 11.63 1.56
N ALA A 96 -7.18 10.46 2.02
CA ALA A 96 -5.76 10.19 2.18
C ALA A 96 -5.04 10.18 0.81
N LEU A 97 -5.62 9.54 -0.21
CA LEU A 97 -5.06 9.46 -1.56
C LEU A 97 -4.94 10.82 -2.25
N GLU A 98 -5.72 11.82 -1.86
CA GLU A 98 -5.55 13.20 -2.32
C GLU A 98 -4.16 13.77 -1.97
N GLN A 99 -3.53 13.29 -0.88
CA GLN A 99 -2.18 13.64 -0.42
C GLN A 99 -1.09 12.77 -1.07
N ASN A 100 -1.24 12.46 -2.35
CA ASN A 100 -0.42 11.53 -3.13
C ASN A 100 1.09 11.77 -3.04
N ASN A 101 1.53 13.01 -2.83
CA ASN A 101 2.94 13.40 -2.67
C ASN A 101 3.53 13.02 -1.30
N ARG A 102 2.71 12.59 -0.35
CA ARG A 102 3.11 12.18 1.01
C ARG A 102 3.01 10.67 1.22
N ILE A 103 2.27 9.96 0.37
CA ILE A 103 2.04 8.52 0.56
C ILE A 103 3.24 7.75 0.03
N CYS A 104 3.90 7.01 0.95
CA CYS A 104 5.04 6.15 0.63
C CYS A 104 4.70 4.65 0.69
N HIS A 105 3.61 4.27 1.35
CA HIS A 105 3.15 2.90 1.46
C HIS A 105 1.62 2.84 1.44
N ILE A 106 1.06 1.92 0.68
CA ILE A 106 -0.37 1.62 0.65
C ILE A 106 -0.55 0.11 0.86
N ALA A 107 -1.32 -0.29 1.89
CA ALA A 107 -1.73 -1.67 2.11
C ALA A 107 -3.22 -1.73 2.43
N LEU A 108 -4.02 -2.05 1.42
CA LEU A 108 -5.47 -2.19 1.48
C LEU A 108 -5.81 -3.67 1.26
N LEU A 109 -6.01 -4.39 2.34
CA LEU A 109 -6.24 -5.83 2.33
C LEU A 109 -7.70 -6.13 2.68
N ASP A 110 -8.23 -7.20 2.09
CA ASP A 110 -9.60 -7.68 2.34
C ASP A 110 -10.65 -6.59 2.14
N VAL A 111 -10.51 -5.84 1.04
CA VAL A 111 -11.44 -4.77 0.66
C VAL A 111 -12.53 -5.34 -0.20
N SER A 112 -13.80 -5.06 0.11
CA SER A 112 -14.92 -5.47 -0.75
C SER A 112 -14.75 -4.91 -2.16
N THR A 113 -15.21 -5.66 -3.16
CA THR A 113 -15.01 -5.32 -4.58
C THR A 113 -15.48 -3.92 -4.92
N SER A 114 -16.69 -3.54 -4.46
CA SER A 114 -17.24 -2.20 -4.72
C SER A 114 -16.40 -1.08 -4.11
N ASN A 115 -15.89 -1.29 -2.89
CA ASN A 115 -15.01 -0.32 -2.23
C ASN A 115 -13.65 -0.24 -2.93
N MET A 116 -13.11 -1.38 -3.37
CA MET A 116 -11.85 -1.41 -4.11
C MET A 116 -11.96 -0.67 -5.43
N GLU A 117 -13.05 -0.83 -6.18
CA GLU A 117 -13.29 -0.11 -7.43
C GLU A 117 -13.33 1.40 -7.23
N GLU A 118 -13.99 1.87 -6.17
CA GLU A 118 -14.02 3.30 -5.82
C GLU A 118 -12.62 3.82 -5.44
N ILE A 119 -11.85 3.04 -4.69
CA ILE A 119 -10.47 3.36 -4.32
C ILE A 119 -9.57 3.41 -5.56
N LEU A 120 -9.64 2.41 -6.43
CA LEU A 120 -8.86 2.37 -7.67
C LEU A 120 -9.16 3.58 -8.56
N ALA A 121 -10.44 3.99 -8.65
CA ALA A 121 -10.84 5.20 -9.37
C ALA A 121 -10.23 6.48 -8.77
N ALA A 122 -9.97 6.53 -7.44
CA ALA A 122 -9.32 7.66 -6.78
C ALA A 122 -7.79 7.67 -6.98
N MET A 123 -7.17 6.55 -7.40
CA MET A 123 -5.72 6.42 -7.59
C MET A 123 -5.24 6.89 -8.97
N HIS A 124 -5.79 7.97 -9.50
CA HIS A 124 -5.46 8.50 -10.84
C HIS A 124 -4.28 9.50 -10.85
N LYS A 125 -3.82 9.96 -9.68
CA LYS A 125 -2.67 10.86 -9.56
C LYS A 125 -1.37 10.06 -9.46
N SER A 126 -0.24 10.71 -9.79
CA SER A 126 1.08 10.10 -9.55
C SER A 126 1.42 10.09 -8.07
N PHE A 127 2.10 9.04 -7.62
CA PHE A 127 2.58 8.87 -6.24
C PHE A 127 4.11 8.84 -6.25
N PRO A 128 4.77 10.00 -6.22
CA PRO A 128 6.20 10.12 -6.52
C PRO A 128 7.13 9.44 -5.51
N ILE A 129 6.66 9.23 -4.27
CA ILE A 129 7.45 8.58 -3.21
C ILE A 129 6.90 7.22 -2.78
N LEU A 130 5.95 6.65 -3.53
CA LEU A 130 5.36 5.35 -3.22
C LEU A 130 6.38 4.24 -3.44
N THR A 131 6.71 3.51 -2.38
CA THR A 131 7.65 2.39 -2.38
C THR A 131 6.97 1.03 -2.31
N GLU A 132 5.80 0.95 -1.69
CA GLU A 132 5.07 -0.30 -1.52
C GLU A 132 3.59 -0.13 -1.81
N LEU A 133 3.05 -1.04 -2.62
CA LEU A 133 1.62 -1.08 -2.95
C LEU A 133 1.09 -2.50 -2.80
N TRP A 134 0.17 -2.68 -1.86
CA TRP A 134 -0.51 -3.92 -1.57
C TRP A 134 -2.01 -3.71 -1.70
N LEU A 135 -2.62 -4.32 -2.69
CA LEU A 135 -4.06 -4.25 -2.93
C LEU A 135 -4.64 -5.65 -3.01
N HIS A 136 -5.57 -5.96 -2.12
CA HIS A 136 -6.31 -7.21 -2.12
C HIS A 136 -7.81 -6.91 -2.11
N SER A 137 -8.51 -7.25 -3.20
CA SER A 137 -9.96 -7.26 -3.26
C SER A 137 -10.51 -8.63 -2.87
N GLU A 138 -11.66 -8.68 -2.22
CA GLU A 138 -12.33 -9.96 -1.87
C GLU A 138 -12.65 -10.78 -3.12
N ASP A 139 -13.14 -10.12 -4.16
CA ASP A 139 -13.43 -10.73 -5.46
C ASP A 139 -12.82 -9.91 -6.60
N GLU A 140 -12.98 -10.39 -7.82
CA GLU A 140 -12.47 -9.73 -9.02
C GLU A 140 -13.14 -8.37 -9.25
N THR A 141 -12.33 -7.31 -9.36
CA THR A 141 -12.76 -5.96 -9.69
C THR A 141 -12.94 -5.77 -11.21
N ALA A 142 -13.49 -4.63 -11.62
CA ALA A 142 -13.37 -4.18 -13.00
C ALA A 142 -11.90 -3.96 -13.39
N SER A 143 -11.59 -4.08 -14.68
CA SER A 143 -10.25 -3.82 -15.21
C SER A 143 -9.79 -2.39 -14.88
N VAL A 144 -8.57 -2.28 -14.38
CA VAL A 144 -7.93 -1.00 -14.11
C VAL A 144 -7.51 -0.33 -15.42
N ASP A 145 -7.84 0.95 -15.59
CA ASP A 145 -7.35 1.75 -16.71
C ASP A 145 -5.85 2.04 -16.56
N PRO A 146 -5.00 1.49 -17.44
CA PRO A 146 -3.54 1.60 -17.32
C PRO A 146 -3.01 3.02 -17.45
N ASP A 147 -3.68 3.88 -18.21
CA ASP A 147 -3.18 5.21 -18.51
C ASP A 147 -3.42 6.20 -17.37
N SER A 148 -4.41 5.93 -16.53
CA SER A 148 -4.76 6.80 -15.40
C SER A 148 -4.23 6.28 -14.07
N PHE A 149 -4.05 4.97 -13.91
CA PHE A 149 -3.67 4.39 -12.62
C PHE A 149 -2.28 4.84 -12.16
N LEU A 150 -2.20 5.39 -10.96
CA LEU A 150 -0.98 5.98 -10.37
C LEU A 150 -0.32 7.04 -11.26
N GLY A 151 -1.11 7.73 -12.07
CA GLY A 151 -0.61 8.69 -13.05
C GLY A 151 0.25 8.08 -14.16
N GLY A 152 0.10 6.78 -14.42
CA GLY A 152 0.82 6.03 -15.45
C GLY A 152 2.31 5.79 -15.15
N SER A 153 2.80 6.07 -13.93
CA SER A 153 4.23 5.93 -13.59
C SER A 153 4.47 5.68 -12.10
N ILE A 154 5.37 4.72 -11.80
CA ILE A 154 5.69 4.28 -10.44
C ILE A 154 7.22 4.15 -10.22
N PRO A 155 7.99 5.22 -10.40
CA PRO A 155 9.46 5.13 -10.47
C PRO A 155 10.12 4.66 -9.17
N CYS A 156 9.52 4.92 -8.01
CA CYS A 156 10.08 4.58 -6.70
C CYS A 156 9.57 3.24 -6.16
N LEU A 157 8.64 2.57 -6.85
CA LEU A 157 8.01 1.36 -6.33
C LEU A 157 9.00 0.22 -6.23
N GLN A 158 9.04 -0.42 -5.06
CA GLN A 158 9.88 -1.57 -4.73
C GLN A 158 9.08 -2.86 -4.59
N ILE A 159 7.86 -2.77 -4.07
CA ILE A 159 6.97 -3.90 -3.87
C ILE A 159 5.62 -3.62 -4.51
N LEU A 160 5.17 -4.52 -5.37
CA LEU A 160 3.82 -4.53 -5.93
C LEU A 160 3.14 -5.86 -5.66
N TYR A 161 2.04 -5.82 -4.91
CA TYR A 161 1.19 -6.95 -4.61
C TYR A 161 -0.25 -6.65 -5.03
N LEU A 162 -0.79 -7.41 -5.98
CA LEU A 162 -2.16 -7.29 -6.46
C LEU A 162 -2.87 -8.64 -6.38
N THR A 163 -4.08 -8.67 -5.80
CA THR A 163 -4.94 -9.85 -5.76
C THR A 163 -6.35 -9.51 -6.20
N HIS A 164 -6.91 -10.29 -7.14
CA HIS A 164 -8.23 -10.10 -7.75
C HIS A 164 -8.41 -8.76 -8.50
N ILE A 165 -7.31 -8.13 -8.92
CA ILE A 165 -7.34 -6.87 -9.65
C ILE A 165 -6.80 -7.10 -11.06
N PRO A 166 -7.68 -7.20 -12.07
CA PRO A 166 -7.26 -7.37 -13.45
C PRO A 166 -6.66 -6.08 -13.99
N PHE A 167 -5.42 -6.16 -14.45
CA PHE A 167 -4.67 -5.01 -14.95
C PHE A 167 -3.95 -5.35 -16.26
N PRO A 168 -4.63 -5.36 -17.41
CA PRO A 168 -4.04 -5.72 -18.70
C PRO A 168 -2.93 -4.76 -19.16
N GLY A 169 -2.99 -3.50 -18.72
CA GLY A 169 -1.96 -2.48 -18.97
C GLY A 169 -0.77 -2.50 -18.03
N LEU A 170 -0.72 -3.42 -17.08
CA LEU A 170 0.36 -3.54 -16.09
C LEU A 170 1.77 -3.50 -16.72
N PRO A 171 2.05 -4.17 -17.86
CA PRO A 171 3.36 -4.08 -18.50
C PRO A 171 3.82 -2.65 -18.79
N ASN A 172 2.94 -1.76 -19.22
CA ASN A 172 3.28 -0.37 -19.52
C ASN A 172 3.67 0.39 -18.26
N LEU A 173 2.93 0.17 -17.17
CA LEU A 173 3.22 0.75 -15.86
C LEU A 173 4.57 0.26 -15.31
N LEU A 174 4.83 -1.05 -15.41
CA LEU A 174 6.05 -1.69 -14.90
C LEU A 174 7.32 -1.21 -15.58
N ILE A 175 7.27 -0.74 -16.82
CA ILE A 175 8.44 -0.17 -17.50
C ILE A 175 9.02 1.03 -16.72
N SER A 176 8.18 1.77 -16.00
CA SER A 176 8.61 2.90 -15.14
C SER A 176 9.15 2.46 -13.77
N ALA A 177 8.90 1.20 -13.35
CA ALA A 177 9.21 0.68 -12.03
C ALA A 177 10.66 0.19 -11.88
N THR A 178 11.64 1.04 -12.15
CA THR A 178 13.07 0.65 -12.20
C THR A 178 13.65 0.19 -10.86
N HIS A 179 12.95 0.43 -9.75
CA HIS A 179 13.36 0.03 -8.40
C HIS A 179 12.61 -1.20 -7.89
N LEU A 180 11.74 -1.81 -8.71
CA LEU A 180 10.91 -2.93 -8.29
C LEU A 180 11.77 -4.17 -8.01
N THR A 181 11.66 -4.68 -6.77
CA THR A 181 12.35 -5.88 -6.29
C THR A 181 11.39 -7.05 -6.11
N ASN A 182 10.11 -6.77 -5.85
CA ASN A 182 9.13 -7.80 -5.56
C ASN A 182 7.82 -7.52 -6.32
N LEU A 183 7.46 -8.44 -7.21
CA LEU A 183 6.21 -8.43 -7.99
C LEU A 183 5.39 -9.68 -7.69
N GLN A 184 4.22 -9.49 -7.10
CA GLN A 184 3.31 -10.58 -6.78
C GLN A 184 1.92 -10.30 -7.31
N LEU A 185 1.44 -11.14 -8.20
CA LEU A 185 0.13 -11.04 -8.84
C LEU A 185 -0.63 -12.34 -8.61
N PHE A 186 -1.76 -12.25 -7.89
CA PHE A 186 -2.57 -13.40 -7.53
C PHE A 186 -3.97 -13.33 -8.13
N ASN A 187 -4.53 -14.50 -8.38
CA ASN A 187 -5.87 -14.66 -8.92
C ASN A 187 -6.10 -13.86 -10.22
N LEU A 188 -5.07 -13.90 -11.09
CA LEU A 188 -5.15 -13.31 -12.42
C LEU A 188 -6.25 -14.01 -13.24
N SER A 189 -7.23 -13.24 -13.65
CA SER A 189 -8.33 -13.69 -14.50
C SER A 189 -8.04 -13.44 -15.97
N ASN A 190 -8.91 -13.93 -16.83
CA ASN A 190 -8.80 -13.70 -18.28
C ASN A 190 -8.93 -12.22 -18.67
N SER A 191 -9.64 -11.41 -17.85
CA SER A 191 -9.78 -9.96 -18.07
C SER A 191 -8.48 -9.21 -17.81
N GLY A 192 -7.59 -9.76 -16.96
CA GLY A 192 -6.26 -9.24 -16.67
C GLY A 192 -5.15 -9.92 -17.49
N TYR A 193 -5.48 -10.62 -18.61
CA TYR A 193 -4.49 -11.33 -19.39
C TYR A 193 -3.40 -10.43 -19.94
N ILE A 194 -2.16 -10.78 -19.64
CA ILE A 194 -0.97 -10.13 -20.15
C ILE A 194 -0.28 -11.09 -21.11
N SER A 195 -0.01 -10.65 -22.33
CA SER A 195 0.66 -11.52 -23.31
C SER A 195 2.08 -11.86 -22.84
N PRO A 196 2.58 -13.09 -23.09
CA PRO A 196 3.95 -13.47 -22.72
C PRO A 196 5.00 -12.52 -23.30
N LYS A 197 4.79 -12.02 -24.51
CA LYS A 197 5.69 -11.06 -25.15
C LYS A 197 5.75 -9.74 -24.38
N ALA A 198 4.61 -9.20 -23.96
CA ALA A 198 4.55 -7.97 -23.17
C ALA A 198 5.21 -8.17 -21.80
N MET A 199 4.98 -9.32 -21.16
CA MET A 199 5.59 -9.64 -19.86
C MET A 199 7.12 -9.76 -19.98
N VAL A 200 7.63 -10.44 -21.00
CA VAL A 200 9.08 -10.53 -21.25
C VAL A 200 9.69 -9.16 -21.49
N SER A 201 9.02 -8.29 -22.25
CA SER A 201 9.51 -6.91 -22.46
C SER A 201 9.59 -6.12 -21.15
N CYS A 202 8.64 -6.31 -20.23
CA CYS A 202 8.69 -5.73 -18.89
C CYS A 202 9.90 -6.21 -18.10
N PHE A 203 10.16 -7.52 -18.10
CA PHE A 203 11.24 -8.08 -17.27
C PHE A 203 12.61 -7.57 -17.69
N PHE A 204 12.81 -7.20 -18.95
CA PHE A 204 14.03 -6.53 -19.38
C PHE A 204 14.22 -5.15 -18.74
N ALA A 205 13.14 -4.46 -18.37
CA ALA A 205 13.21 -3.18 -17.68
C ALA A 205 13.39 -3.34 -16.16
N LEU A 206 12.94 -4.45 -15.58
CA LEU A 206 12.94 -4.73 -14.14
C LEU A 206 14.27 -5.36 -13.68
N THR A 207 15.37 -4.65 -13.85
CA THR A 207 16.73 -5.16 -13.59
C THR A 207 17.02 -5.48 -12.11
N ARG A 208 16.16 -5.02 -11.19
CA ARG A 208 16.29 -5.25 -9.75
C ARG A 208 15.31 -6.28 -9.21
N LEU A 209 14.51 -6.92 -10.07
CA LEU A 209 13.49 -7.86 -9.63
C LEU A 209 14.14 -9.11 -9.03
N GLU A 210 13.83 -9.39 -7.76
CA GLU A 210 14.32 -10.53 -6.99
C GLU A 210 13.23 -11.58 -6.79
N ILE A 211 11.98 -11.13 -6.61
CA ILE A 211 10.84 -12.01 -6.34
C ILE A 211 9.76 -11.77 -7.39
N LEU A 212 9.38 -12.84 -8.07
CA LEU A 212 8.26 -12.87 -9.02
C LEU A 212 7.30 -13.99 -8.63
N THR A 213 6.06 -13.64 -8.34
CA THR A 213 4.97 -14.60 -8.13
C THR A 213 3.80 -14.28 -9.04
N LEU A 214 3.39 -15.25 -9.86
CA LEU A 214 2.24 -15.15 -10.73
C LEU A 214 1.32 -16.34 -10.45
N ALA A 215 0.12 -16.10 -9.92
CA ALA A 215 -0.88 -17.12 -9.68
C ALA A 215 -2.15 -16.80 -10.47
N PHE A 216 -2.52 -17.71 -11.34
CA PHE A 216 -3.72 -17.60 -12.17
C PHE A 216 -4.92 -18.22 -11.47
N LYS A 217 -6.10 -17.65 -11.68
CA LYS A 217 -7.35 -18.24 -11.22
C LYS A 217 -7.56 -19.57 -11.94
N SER A 218 -7.55 -20.69 -11.20
CA SER A 218 -7.89 -21.98 -11.78
C SER A 218 -9.37 -22.00 -12.14
N ASN A 219 -9.70 -22.19 -13.40
CA ASN A 219 -11.07 -22.48 -13.83
C ASN A 219 -11.41 -23.93 -13.42
N GLU A 220 -11.55 -24.22 -12.13
CA GLU A 220 -12.10 -25.49 -11.69
C GLU A 220 -13.62 -25.47 -11.79
N SER A 221 -14.11 -25.79 -12.97
CA SER A 221 -15.41 -26.44 -13.16
C SER A 221 -15.37 -27.39 -14.35
N PHE A 222 -14.48 -28.36 -14.31
CA PHE A 222 -14.69 -29.57 -15.09
C PHE A 222 -15.61 -30.49 -14.28
N SER A 223 -16.90 -30.35 -14.47
CA SER A 223 -17.83 -31.42 -14.15
C SER A 223 -17.56 -32.55 -15.14
N ILE A 224 -16.79 -33.53 -14.71
CA ILE A 224 -16.74 -34.83 -15.40
C ILE A 224 -18.10 -35.48 -15.20
N THR A 225 -18.97 -35.34 -16.20
CA THR A 225 -20.14 -36.19 -16.33
C THR A 225 -19.64 -37.50 -16.91
N GLU A 226 -19.39 -38.48 -16.04
CA GLU A 226 -19.24 -39.86 -16.46
C GLU A 226 -20.59 -40.34 -17.04
N HIS A 227 -20.55 -40.79 -18.30
CA HIS A 227 -21.60 -41.58 -18.95
C HIS A 227 -21.21 -43.06 -18.89
#